data_85eef4ab3519dd5b2df445ad565584ca
#
_entry.id   85eef4ab3519dd5b2df445ad565584ca
#
_cell.length_a   1.000
_cell.length_b   1.000
_cell.length_c   1.000
_cell.angle_alpha   90.00
_cell.angle_beta   90.00
_cell.angle_gamma   90.00
#
_symmetry.space_group_name_H-M   'P 1'
#
loop_
_entity.id
_entity.type
_entity.pdbx_description
1 polymer ?
#
loop_
_entity_poly.entity_id
_entity_poly.type
_entity_poly.pdbx_seq_one_letter_code
_entity_poly.pdbx_strand_id
1 'polypeptide(L)'
;MHRTIKIVLLNLLGFPGLAFAADPGSVNSWELLSLFEKGGVMMYPILFSSVLMLGIAIERLYSLRRKNIVNSDFLQNVRSQWDWQDPQKTLQLCNSFDNSLSRVLKVGLLRVGGKLDEIERAIEGAGQHEASLMNSNLRVLGAVANITPMMGLLGTVFGMIKAFNVISMSGTGNPGLVASGISEALITTAAGMVVGIPALALYHYFRGKIDRYVFEMEEISFQLIEELSYDGMRKAKPAKSQSSERPKRAPSVG
;
A
#
# COMPACT_ATOMS: atom_id res chain seq x y z
N MET A 1 -7.74 -1.67 18.91
CA MET A 1 -7.53 -1.69 17.43
C MET A 1 -8.53 -2.55 16.67
N HIS A 2 -8.97 -3.73 17.15
CA HIS A 2 -9.98 -4.56 16.48
C HIS A 2 -11.42 -4.00 16.46
N ARG A 3 -11.82 -3.21 17.47
CA ARG A 3 -13.17 -2.60 17.52
C ARG A 3 -13.33 -1.45 16.52
N THR A 4 -12.31 -0.63 16.36
CA THR A 4 -12.31 0.51 15.41
C THR A 4 -12.37 0.03 13.95
N ILE A 5 -11.68 -1.07 13.62
CA ILE A 5 -11.71 -1.66 12.27
C ILE A 5 -13.08 -2.25 11.94
N LYS A 6 -13.76 -2.88 12.91
CA LYS A 6 -15.13 -3.39 12.72
C LYS A 6 -16.16 -2.26 12.53
N ILE A 7 -15.99 -1.16 13.24
CA ILE A 7 -16.88 0.02 13.10
C ILE A 7 -16.65 0.71 11.78
N VAL A 8 -15.38 0.85 11.32
CA VAL A 8 -15.05 1.41 10.00
C VAL A 8 -15.53 0.49 8.88
N LEU A 9 -15.40 -0.84 9.03
CA LEU A 9 -15.91 -1.81 8.05
C LEU A 9 -17.45 -1.84 8.01
N LEU A 10 -18.10 -1.71 9.17
CA LEU A 10 -19.56 -1.69 9.27
C LEU A 10 -20.13 -0.38 8.69
N ASN A 11 -19.45 0.76 8.89
CA ASN A 11 -19.80 2.04 8.26
C ASN A 11 -19.43 2.09 6.77
N LEU A 12 -18.46 1.31 6.32
CA LEU A 12 -18.07 1.21 4.90
C LEU A 12 -19.03 0.31 4.10
N LEU A 13 -19.60 -0.71 4.75
CA LEU A 13 -20.64 -1.60 4.19
C LEU A 13 -22.04 -0.97 4.21
N GLY A 14 -22.29 -0.04 5.12
CA GLY A 14 -23.54 0.73 5.19
C GLY A 14 -23.32 2.13 4.63
N PHE A 15 -23.38 2.33 3.33
CA PHE A 15 -23.49 3.61 2.60
C PHE A 15 -23.51 4.88 3.51
N PRO A 16 -22.38 5.35 4.05
CA PRO A 16 -22.41 6.48 5.01
C PRO A 16 -22.80 7.81 4.36
N GLY A 17 -22.73 7.90 3.04
CA GLY A 17 -23.16 9.10 2.31
C GLY A 17 -24.67 9.32 2.28
N LEU A 18 -25.47 8.28 2.55
CA LEU A 18 -26.93 8.40 2.66
C LEU A 18 -27.41 8.75 4.09
N ALA A 19 -26.55 8.54 5.09
CA ALA A 19 -26.86 8.92 6.47
C ALA A 19 -26.88 10.45 6.69
N PHE A 20 -26.38 11.25 5.75
CA PHE A 20 -26.41 12.72 5.85
C PHE A 20 -27.75 13.32 5.35
N ALA A 21 -28.57 12.55 4.67
CA ALA A 21 -29.86 12.99 4.15
C ALA A 21 -31.08 12.27 4.77
N ALA A 22 -30.84 11.26 5.62
CA ALA A 22 -31.86 10.50 6.32
C ALA A 22 -31.57 10.52 7.82
N ASP A 23 -32.61 10.58 8.62
CA ASP A 23 -32.57 10.46 10.09
C ASP A 23 -31.71 9.24 10.48
N PRO A 24 -30.72 9.36 11.38
CA PRO A 24 -29.74 8.29 11.68
C PRO A 24 -30.35 7.04 12.36
N GLY A 25 -31.67 6.92 12.40
CA GLY A 25 -32.39 5.87 13.13
C GLY A 25 -32.91 4.68 12.33
N SER A 26 -32.98 4.72 10.99
CA SER A 26 -33.61 3.60 10.24
C SER A 26 -33.25 3.55 8.75
N VAL A 27 -32.01 3.27 8.42
CA VAL A 27 -31.72 2.84 7.05
C VAL A 27 -32.10 1.36 6.94
N ASN A 28 -33.36 1.10 6.56
CA ASN A 28 -33.87 -0.24 6.32
C ASN A 28 -33.26 -0.80 5.03
N SER A 29 -32.96 -2.09 5.04
CA SER A 29 -32.37 -2.80 3.87
C SER A 29 -33.20 -2.62 2.58
N TRP A 30 -34.50 -2.43 2.69
CA TRP A 30 -35.40 -2.16 1.55
C TRP A 30 -35.21 -0.77 0.93
N GLU A 31 -34.85 0.23 1.71
CA GLU A 31 -34.59 1.57 1.17
C GLU A 31 -33.35 1.56 0.30
N LEU A 32 -32.32 0.84 0.70
CA LEU A 32 -31.10 0.64 -0.09
C LEU A 32 -31.43 -0.10 -1.40
N LEU A 33 -32.26 -1.15 -1.36
CA LEU A 33 -32.70 -1.87 -2.55
C LEU A 33 -33.53 -0.97 -3.48
N SER A 34 -34.42 -0.17 -2.92
CA SER A 34 -35.25 0.77 -3.72
C SER A 34 -34.39 1.85 -4.36
N LEU A 35 -33.34 2.33 -3.70
CA LEU A 35 -32.39 3.29 -4.27
C LEU A 35 -31.54 2.64 -5.37
N PHE A 36 -31.18 1.37 -5.21
CA PHE A 36 -30.48 0.62 -6.24
C PHE A 36 -31.32 0.46 -7.50
N GLU A 37 -32.61 0.10 -7.37
CA GLU A 37 -33.54 0.00 -8.51
C GLU A 37 -33.75 1.35 -9.18
N LYS A 38 -33.89 2.43 -8.39
CA LYS A 38 -34.08 3.80 -8.92
C LYS A 38 -32.83 4.34 -9.62
N GLY A 39 -31.63 3.85 -9.30
CA GLY A 39 -30.40 4.29 -9.92
C GLY A 39 -30.09 3.67 -11.30
N GLY A 40 -30.98 2.77 -11.82
CA GLY A 40 -30.92 2.24 -13.18
C GLY A 40 -29.69 1.38 -13.49
N VAL A 41 -29.39 1.23 -14.78
CA VAL A 41 -28.38 0.26 -15.28
C VAL A 41 -27.00 0.57 -14.81
N MET A 42 -26.64 1.82 -14.54
CA MET A 42 -25.29 2.20 -14.10
C MET A 42 -24.97 1.80 -12.65
N MET A 43 -25.96 1.39 -11.87
CA MET A 43 -25.73 0.87 -10.53
C MET A 43 -24.99 -0.48 -10.52
N TYR A 44 -25.15 -1.32 -11.55
CA TYR A 44 -24.48 -2.63 -11.61
C TYR A 44 -22.95 -2.51 -11.70
N PRO A 45 -22.36 -1.73 -12.63
CA PRO A 45 -20.90 -1.54 -12.65
C PRO A 45 -20.36 -0.82 -11.39
N ILE A 46 -21.14 0.10 -10.80
CA ILE A 46 -20.75 0.75 -9.54
C ILE A 46 -20.72 -0.26 -8.39
N LEU A 47 -21.73 -1.15 -8.31
CA LEU A 47 -21.74 -2.24 -7.32
C LEU A 47 -20.54 -3.19 -7.50
N PHE A 48 -20.25 -3.59 -8.75
CA PHE A 48 -19.09 -4.42 -9.05
C PHE A 48 -17.79 -3.74 -8.58
N SER A 49 -17.63 -2.45 -8.87
CA SER A 49 -16.49 -1.65 -8.43
C SER A 49 -16.39 -1.59 -6.89
N SER A 50 -17.51 -1.49 -6.18
CA SER A 50 -17.57 -1.52 -4.71
C SER A 50 -17.07 -2.85 -4.14
N VAL A 51 -17.53 -3.98 -4.68
CA VAL A 51 -17.08 -5.31 -4.26
C VAL A 51 -15.59 -5.49 -4.51
N LEU A 52 -15.11 -5.05 -5.67
CA LEU A 52 -13.71 -5.12 -6.06
C LEU A 52 -12.82 -4.26 -5.15
N MET A 53 -13.26 -3.04 -4.81
CA MET A 53 -12.60 -2.17 -3.83
C MET A 53 -12.47 -2.85 -2.48
N LEU A 54 -13.55 -3.43 -1.96
CA LEU A 54 -13.54 -4.11 -0.66
C LEU A 54 -12.62 -5.34 -0.66
N GLY A 55 -12.65 -6.15 -1.72
CA GLY A 55 -11.78 -7.31 -1.87
C GLY A 55 -10.30 -6.92 -1.81
N ILE A 56 -9.91 -5.90 -2.60
CA ILE A 56 -8.53 -5.41 -2.62
C ILE A 56 -8.16 -4.76 -1.28
N ALA A 57 -9.04 -3.98 -0.68
CA ALA A 57 -8.78 -3.34 0.60
C ALA A 57 -8.51 -4.37 1.71
N ILE A 58 -9.31 -5.42 1.79
CA ILE A 58 -9.15 -6.51 2.75
C ILE A 58 -7.83 -7.25 2.48
N GLU A 59 -7.56 -7.62 1.23
CA GLU A 59 -6.31 -8.28 0.84
C GLU A 59 -5.10 -7.43 1.22
N ARG A 60 -5.11 -6.12 0.93
CA ARG A 60 -4.03 -5.20 1.28
C ARG A 60 -3.85 -5.01 2.78
N LEU A 61 -4.92 -4.99 3.56
CA LEU A 61 -4.84 -4.94 5.03
C LEU A 61 -4.12 -6.17 5.61
N TYR A 62 -4.29 -7.35 5.00
CA TYR A 62 -3.61 -8.57 5.43
C TYR A 62 -2.18 -8.65 4.87
N SER A 63 -1.97 -8.36 3.60
CA SER A 63 -0.67 -8.46 2.92
C SER A 63 0.33 -7.43 3.45
N LEU A 64 -0.07 -6.17 3.65
CA LEU A 64 0.77 -5.08 4.16
C LEU A 64 0.88 -5.07 5.70
N ARG A 65 0.84 -6.23 6.35
CA ARG A 65 1.18 -6.33 7.77
C ARG A 65 2.69 -6.29 7.95
N ARG A 66 3.15 -5.56 8.96
CA ARG A 66 4.58 -5.39 9.26
C ARG A 66 5.32 -6.74 9.42
N LYS A 67 4.67 -7.75 9.97
CA LYS A 67 5.25 -9.10 10.13
C LYS A 67 5.63 -9.76 8.80
N ASN A 68 4.92 -9.45 7.72
CA ASN A 68 5.18 -10.05 6.41
C ASN A 68 6.30 -9.33 5.65
N ILE A 69 6.59 -8.08 5.99
CA ILE A 69 7.53 -7.20 5.27
C ILE A 69 8.83 -7.08 6.06
N VAL A 70 8.74 -6.60 7.31
CA VAL A 70 9.87 -6.44 8.23
C VAL A 70 9.61 -7.35 9.42
N ASN A 71 10.14 -8.57 9.35
CA ASN A 71 9.97 -9.54 10.43
C ASN A 71 11.03 -9.28 11.52
N SER A 72 10.58 -8.96 12.74
CA SER A 72 11.46 -8.74 13.89
C SER A 72 12.30 -9.97 14.24
N ASP A 73 11.73 -11.17 14.09
CA ASP A 73 12.44 -12.42 14.36
C ASP A 73 13.57 -12.65 13.34
N PHE A 74 13.34 -12.29 12.07
CA PHE A 74 14.37 -12.30 11.03
C PHE A 74 15.52 -11.34 11.38
N LEU A 75 15.22 -10.09 11.76
CA LEU A 75 16.23 -9.11 12.15
C LEU A 75 17.06 -9.57 13.34
N GLN A 76 16.41 -10.14 14.37
CA GLN A 76 17.09 -10.66 15.55
C GLN A 76 17.99 -11.84 15.19
N ASN A 77 17.52 -12.76 14.34
CA ASN A 77 18.31 -13.89 13.87
C ASN A 77 19.50 -13.44 13.01
N VAL A 78 19.29 -12.48 12.11
CA VAL A 78 20.39 -11.89 11.31
C VAL A 78 21.43 -11.27 12.23
N ARG A 79 21.04 -10.45 13.21
CA ARG A 79 21.98 -9.81 14.14
C ARG A 79 22.71 -10.81 15.05
N SER A 80 22.06 -11.89 15.47
CA SER A 80 22.65 -12.88 16.39
C SER A 80 23.54 -13.91 15.69
N GLN A 81 23.26 -14.25 14.45
CA GLN A 81 23.98 -15.27 13.68
C GLN A 81 24.91 -14.68 12.63
N TRP A 82 25.05 -13.35 12.64
CA TRP A 82 25.90 -12.69 11.68
C TRP A 82 27.37 -13.04 11.87
N ASP A 83 27.96 -13.62 10.83
CA ASP A 83 29.40 -13.86 10.76
C ASP A 83 29.95 -13.19 9.50
N TRP A 84 30.73 -12.12 9.70
CA TRP A 84 31.36 -11.39 8.59
C TRP A 84 32.39 -12.25 7.85
N GLN A 85 32.91 -13.32 8.47
CA GLN A 85 33.85 -14.25 7.85
C GLN A 85 33.16 -15.25 6.94
N ASP A 86 31.87 -15.50 7.14
CA ASP A 86 31.08 -16.45 6.35
C ASP A 86 29.75 -15.83 5.89
N PRO A 87 29.77 -14.99 4.83
CA PRO A 87 28.55 -14.43 4.25
C PRO A 87 27.56 -15.51 3.76
N GLN A 88 28.02 -16.72 3.54
CA GLN A 88 27.20 -17.85 3.06
C GLN A 88 26.15 -18.25 4.12
N LYS A 89 26.46 -18.18 5.40
CA LYS A 89 25.50 -18.47 6.48
C LYS A 89 24.37 -17.48 6.49
N THR A 90 24.67 -16.20 6.32
CA THR A 90 23.63 -15.16 6.28
C THR A 90 22.81 -15.26 5.01
N LEU A 91 23.40 -15.63 3.88
CA LEU A 91 22.64 -15.93 2.66
C LEU A 91 21.68 -17.12 2.84
N GLN A 92 22.11 -18.17 3.54
CA GLN A 92 21.24 -19.31 3.88
C GLN A 92 20.10 -18.87 4.79
N LEU A 93 20.38 -18.02 5.77
CA LEU A 93 19.37 -17.44 6.64
C LEU A 93 18.36 -16.61 5.84
N CYS A 94 18.82 -15.74 4.94
CA CYS A 94 17.94 -14.98 4.04
C CYS A 94 17.07 -15.90 3.16
N ASN A 95 17.58 -17.06 2.74
CA ASN A 95 16.80 -18.02 1.95
C ASN A 95 15.77 -18.81 2.78
N SER A 96 15.95 -18.90 4.10
CA SER A 96 15.00 -19.59 5.00
C SER A 96 13.79 -18.73 5.37
N PHE A 97 13.88 -17.41 5.18
CA PHE A 97 12.79 -16.47 5.44
C PHE A 97 12.28 -15.86 4.12
N ASP A 98 11.01 -16.12 3.80
CA ASP A 98 10.36 -15.51 2.61
C ASP A 98 9.65 -14.21 3.01
N ASN A 99 10.44 -13.14 3.23
CA ASN A 99 9.93 -11.79 3.46
C ASN A 99 10.64 -10.77 2.57
N SER A 100 10.04 -9.60 2.37
CA SER A 100 10.58 -8.57 1.46
C SER A 100 11.96 -8.07 1.93
N LEU A 101 12.16 -7.91 3.24
CA LEU A 101 13.44 -7.49 3.80
C LEU A 101 14.55 -8.50 3.51
N SER A 102 14.28 -9.82 3.63
CA SER A 102 15.30 -10.84 3.34
C SER A 102 15.73 -10.83 1.87
N ARG A 103 14.80 -10.54 0.95
CA ARG A 103 15.11 -10.43 -0.48
C ARG A 103 15.97 -9.20 -0.79
N VAL A 104 15.67 -8.05 -0.18
CA VAL A 104 16.46 -6.82 -0.34
C VAL A 104 17.85 -7.00 0.27
N LEU A 105 17.94 -7.51 1.51
CA LEU A 105 19.21 -7.76 2.19
C LEU A 105 20.09 -8.75 1.42
N LYS A 106 19.50 -9.81 0.85
CA LYS A 106 20.22 -10.79 0.04
C LYS A 106 20.91 -10.16 -1.16
N VAL A 107 20.26 -9.22 -1.85
CA VAL A 107 20.86 -8.52 -3.00
C VAL A 107 22.06 -7.68 -2.58
N GLY A 108 21.98 -7.00 -1.43
CA GLY A 108 23.08 -6.26 -0.86
C GLY A 108 24.25 -7.18 -0.45
N LEU A 109 23.95 -8.31 0.22
CA LEU A 109 24.94 -9.30 0.64
C LEU A 109 25.75 -9.91 -0.50
N LEU A 110 25.12 -10.16 -1.62
CA LEU A 110 25.80 -10.69 -2.84
C LEU A 110 26.81 -9.69 -3.42
N ARG A 111 26.81 -8.44 -2.98
CA ARG A 111 27.72 -7.39 -3.42
C ARG A 111 28.69 -6.93 -2.34
N VAL A 112 28.67 -7.57 -1.19
CA VAL A 112 29.64 -7.31 -0.10
C VAL A 112 31.06 -7.57 -0.62
N GLY A 113 31.97 -6.60 -0.39
CA GLY A 113 33.33 -6.58 -0.95
C GLY A 113 33.49 -5.70 -2.20
N GLY A 114 32.39 -5.22 -2.78
CA GLY A 114 32.39 -4.19 -3.82
C GLY A 114 32.44 -2.77 -3.26
N LYS A 115 32.29 -1.78 -4.13
CA LYS A 115 32.20 -0.38 -3.71
C LYS A 115 30.88 -0.11 -3.01
N LEU A 116 30.92 0.76 -1.99
CA LEU A 116 29.72 1.11 -1.19
C LEU A 116 28.58 1.61 -2.08
N ASP A 117 28.87 2.46 -3.06
CA ASP A 117 27.89 2.96 -4.03
C ASP A 117 27.21 1.85 -4.85
N GLU A 118 27.92 0.75 -5.12
CA GLU A 118 27.36 -0.38 -5.88
C GLU A 118 26.40 -1.20 -5.00
N ILE A 119 26.73 -1.32 -3.72
CA ILE A 119 25.87 -1.98 -2.72
C ILE A 119 24.60 -1.17 -2.50
N GLU A 120 24.74 0.14 -2.30
CA GLU A 120 23.62 1.05 -2.10
C GLU A 120 22.63 1.01 -3.28
N ARG A 121 23.13 1.19 -4.52
CA ARG A 121 22.30 1.07 -5.73
C ARG A 121 21.62 -0.28 -5.89
N ALA A 122 22.28 -1.36 -5.44
CA ALA A 122 21.71 -2.69 -5.51
C ALA A 122 20.56 -2.88 -4.50
N ILE A 123 20.72 -2.34 -3.29
CA ILE A 123 19.67 -2.33 -2.24
C ILE A 123 18.48 -1.49 -2.70
N GLU A 124 18.74 -0.28 -3.21
CA GLU A 124 17.71 0.60 -3.74
C GLU A 124 16.94 -0.05 -4.90
N GLY A 125 17.65 -0.64 -5.85
CA GLY A 125 17.03 -1.37 -6.97
C GLY A 125 16.18 -2.56 -6.50
N ALA A 126 16.63 -3.28 -5.47
CA ALA A 126 15.87 -4.37 -4.88
C ALA A 126 14.63 -3.85 -4.12
N GLY A 127 14.76 -2.75 -3.39
CA GLY A 127 13.67 -2.06 -2.71
C GLY A 127 12.59 -1.61 -3.69
N GLN A 128 12.98 -0.97 -4.79
CA GLN A 128 12.07 -0.56 -5.86
C GLN A 128 11.37 -1.76 -6.53
N HIS A 129 12.07 -2.88 -6.69
CA HIS A 129 11.45 -4.10 -7.20
C HIS A 129 10.36 -4.62 -6.25
N GLU A 130 10.66 -4.71 -4.95
CA GLU A 130 9.67 -5.08 -3.92
C GLU A 130 8.49 -4.09 -3.87
N ALA A 131 8.76 -2.78 -3.99
CA ALA A 131 7.72 -1.75 -4.10
C ALA A 131 6.79 -2.01 -5.29
N SER A 132 7.36 -2.36 -6.45
CA SER A 132 6.56 -2.67 -7.65
C SER A 132 5.66 -3.89 -7.45
N LEU A 133 6.16 -4.94 -6.79
CA LEU A 133 5.37 -6.12 -6.46
C LEU A 133 4.22 -5.76 -5.49
N MET A 134 4.50 -4.98 -4.45
CA MET A 134 3.49 -4.53 -3.51
C MET A 134 2.45 -3.61 -4.17
N ASN A 135 2.86 -2.77 -5.12
CA ASN A 135 1.98 -1.84 -5.82
C ASN A 135 1.11 -2.49 -6.92
N SER A 136 1.37 -3.75 -7.31
CA SER A 136 0.68 -4.39 -8.43
C SER A 136 -0.85 -4.40 -8.28
N ASN A 137 -1.39 -4.83 -7.14
CA ASN A 137 -2.83 -4.85 -6.88
C ASN A 137 -3.38 -3.44 -6.53
N LEU A 138 -2.51 -2.52 -6.05
CA LEU A 138 -2.92 -1.15 -5.78
C LEU A 138 -3.32 -0.40 -7.05
N ARG A 139 -2.73 -0.76 -8.18
CA ARG A 139 -3.11 -0.17 -9.48
C ARG A 139 -4.58 -0.37 -9.79
N VAL A 140 -5.13 -1.55 -9.48
CA VAL A 140 -6.56 -1.83 -9.67
C VAL A 140 -7.41 -0.98 -8.74
N LEU A 141 -7.01 -0.81 -7.48
CA LEU A 141 -7.71 0.07 -6.53
C LEU A 141 -7.70 1.53 -6.99
N GLY A 142 -6.56 2.00 -7.53
CA GLY A 142 -6.45 3.33 -8.15
C GLY A 142 -7.34 3.50 -9.37
N ALA A 143 -7.46 2.47 -10.21
CA ALA A 143 -8.39 2.48 -11.34
C ALA A 143 -9.85 2.58 -10.87
N VAL A 144 -10.26 1.77 -9.90
CA VAL A 144 -11.60 1.83 -9.28
C VAL A 144 -11.88 3.23 -8.72
N ALA A 145 -10.93 3.81 -7.99
CA ALA A 145 -11.07 5.13 -7.38
C ALA A 145 -11.37 6.24 -8.40
N ASN A 146 -10.77 6.14 -9.60
CA ASN A 146 -10.96 7.13 -10.65
C ASN A 146 -12.15 6.83 -11.56
N ILE A 147 -12.34 5.56 -11.93
CA ILE A 147 -13.38 5.17 -12.90
C ILE A 147 -14.77 5.20 -12.28
N THR A 148 -14.92 4.84 -10.99
CA THR A 148 -16.25 4.74 -10.37
C THR A 148 -17.00 6.09 -10.30
N PRO A 149 -16.39 7.23 -9.94
CA PRO A 149 -17.05 8.53 -10.05
C PRO A 149 -17.40 8.91 -11.49
N MET A 150 -16.57 8.54 -12.47
CA MET A 150 -16.86 8.76 -13.88
C MET A 150 -18.07 7.94 -14.37
N MET A 151 -18.22 6.71 -13.87
CA MET A 151 -19.42 5.90 -14.11
C MET A 151 -20.66 6.53 -13.49
N GLY A 152 -20.54 7.14 -12.30
CA GLY A 152 -21.62 7.92 -11.70
C GLY A 152 -22.01 9.12 -12.58
N LEU A 153 -21.02 9.86 -13.10
CA LEU A 153 -21.27 10.96 -14.04
C LEU A 153 -21.91 10.48 -15.36
N LEU A 154 -21.47 9.34 -15.89
CA LEU A 154 -22.10 8.73 -17.06
C LEU A 154 -23.58 8.39 -16.79
N GLY A 155 -23.90 7.98 -15.57
CA GLY A 155 -25.27 7.77 -15.12
C GLY A 155 -26.13 9.04 -15.22
N THR A 156 -25.58 10.22 -14.95
CA THR A 156 -26.33 11.47 -15.16
C THR A 156 -26.66 11.71 -16.62
N VAL A 157 -25.73 11.42 -17.53
CA VAL A 157 -25.97 11.57 -18.97
C VAL A 157 -27.10 10.65 -19.41
N PHE A 158 -27.08 9.38 -19.00
CA PHE A 158 -28.19 8.45 -19.34
C PHE A 158 -29.52 8.85 -18.71
N GLY A 159 -29.54 9.27 -17.46
CA GLY A 159 -30.74 9.72 -16.77
C GLY A 159 -31.37 10.96 -17.45
N MET A 160 -30.52 11.91 -17.85
CA MET A 160 -30.98 13.12 -18.58
C MET A 160 -31.49 12.79 -19.99
N ILE A 161 -30.80 11.93 -20.75
CA ILE A 161 -31.26 11.46 -22.04
C ILE A 161 -32.67 10.84 -21.93
N LYS A 162 -32.86 9.99 -20.90
CA LYS A 162 -34.15 9.37 -20.62
C LYS A 162 -35.22 10.41 -20.29
N ALA A 163 -34.91 11.40 -19.46
CA ALA A 163 -35.83 12.49 -19.13
C ALA A 163 -36.25 13.29 -20.38
N PHE A 164 -35.31 13.67 -21.26
CA PHE A 164 -35.60 14.41 -22.48
C PHE A 164 -36.33 13.59 -23.50
N ASN A 165 -36.06 12.29 -23.63
CA ASN A 165 -36.85 11.40 -24.50
C ASN A 165 -38.32 11.36 -24.09
N VAL A 166 -38.63 11.34 -22.80
CA VAL A 166 -40.01 11.40 -22.31
C VAL A 166 -40.68 12.71 -22.70
N ILE A 167 -39.98 13.84 -22.56
CA ILE A 167 -40.49 15.15 -22.99
C ILE A 167 -40.78 15.17 -24.49
N SER A 168 -39.88 14.63 -25.30
CA SER A 168 -40.01 14.60 -26.77
C SER A 168 -41.20 13.75 -27.23
N MET A 169 -41.48 12.64 -26.55
CA MET A 169 -42.56 11.71 -26.96
C MET A 169 -43.94 12.09 -26.41
N SER A 170 -43.99 12.60 -25.18
CA SER A 170 -45.23 12.81 -24.44
C SER A 170 -45.52 14.30 -24.14
N GLY A 171 -44.64 15.19 -24.60
CA GLY A 171 -44.72 16.61 -24.24
C GLY A 171 -44.43 16.84 -22.76
N THR A 172 -44.69 18.06 -22.30
CA THR A 172 -44.48 18.45 -20.87
C THR A 172 -45.60 17.97 -19.94
N GLY A 173 -46.53 17.16 -20.46
CA GLY A 173 -47.76 16.78 -19.75
C GLY A 173 -47.58 15.83 -18.56
N ASN A 174 -46.39 15.23 -18.37
CA ASN A 174 -46.14 14.34 -17.23
C ASN A 174 -44.83 14.68 -16.50
N PRO A 175 -44.86 15.67 -15.59
CA PRO A 175 -43.69 16.09 -14.82
C PRO A 175 -43.05 14.98 -13.97
N GLY A 176 -43.83 13.98 -13.54
CA GLY A 176 -43.35 12.87 -12.73
C GLY A 176 -42.38 11.95 -13.47
N LEU A 177 -42.60 11.72 -14.77
CA LEU A 177 -41.66 10.89 -15.56
C LEU A 177 -40.33 11.61 -15.83
N VAL A 178 -40.36 12.92 -16.03
CA VAL A 178 -39.14 13.74 -16.15
C VAL A 178 -38.35 13.74 -14.83
N ALA A 179 -39.05 13.96 -13.71
CA ALA A 179 -38.45 13.92 -12.37
C ALA A 179 -37.82 12.56 -12.07
N SER A 180 -38.40 11.45 -12.54
CA SER A 180 -37.82 10.10 -12.39
C SER A 180 -36.45 9.97 -13.09
N GLY A 181 -36.28 10.46 -14.32
CA GLY A 181 -35.00 10.43 -15.02
C GLY A 181 -33.91 11.30 -14.35
N ILE A 182 -34.32 12.46 -13.83
CA ILE A 182 -33.40 13.33 -13.06
C ILE A 182 -33.01 12.66 -11.75
N SER A 183 -33.95 12.03 -11.04
CA SER A 183 -33.66 11.29 -9.81
C SER A 183 -32.69 10.13 -10.04
N GLU A 184 -32.90 9.35 -11.12
CA GLU A 184 -31.99 8.29 -11.54
C GLU A 184 -30.54 8.81 -11.73
N ALA A 185 -30.42 9.96 -12.43
CA ALA A 185 -29.15 10.63 -12.66
C ALA A 185 -28.42 11.01 -11.35
N LEU A 186 -29.13 11.64 -10.42
CA LEU A 186 -28.56 12.09 -9.16
C LEU A 186 -28.14 10.92 -8.26
N ILE A 187 -28.95 9.87 -8.20
CA ILE A 187 -28.69 8.68 -7.39
C ILE A 187 -27.40 7.98 -7.87
N THR A 188 -27.24 7.80 -9.19
CA THR A 188 -26.03 7.14 -9.74
C THR A 188 -24.77 7.94 -9.48
N THR A 189 -24.84 9.28 -9.58
CA THR A 189 -23.66 10.12 -9.27
C THR A 189 -23.30 10.04 -7.80
N ALA A 190 -24.29 10.13 -6.90
CA ALA A 190 -24.07 9.98 -5.48
C ALA A 190 -23.43 8.61 -5.15
N ALA A 191 -23.97 7.52 -5.72
CA ALA A 191 -23.42 6.18 -5.55
C ALA A 191 -21.98 6.06 -6.05
N GLY A 192 -21.67 6.62 -7.22
CA GLY A 192 -20.31 6.64 -7.79
C GLY A 192 -19.30 7.35 -6.88
N MET A 193 -19.68 8.47 -6.28
CA MET A 193 -18.83 9.21 -5.34
C MET A 193 -18.68 8.50 -4.00
N VAL A 194 -19.74 7.90 -3.46
CA VAL A 194 -19.70 7.13 -2.20
C VAL A 194 -18.73 5.96 -2.28
N VAL A 195 -18.57 5.34 -3.43
CA VAL A 195 -17.58 4.28 -3.65
C VAL A 195 -16.20 4.86 -4.01
N GLY A 196 -16.14 5.85 -4.89
CA GLY A 196 -14.89 6.38 -5.42
C GLY A 196 -14.05 7.13 -4.39
N ILE A 197 -14.66 7.93 -3.51
CA ILE A 197 -13.93 8.71 -2.52
C ILE A 197 -13.23 7.82 -1.48
N PRO A 198 -13.89 6.82 -0.85
CA PRO A 198 -13.18 5.88 0.02
C PRO A 198 -12.12 5.05 -0.70
N ALA A 199 -12.37 4.65 -1.96
CA ALA A 199 -11.38 3.92 -2.76
C ALA A 199 -10.11 4.75 -2.95
N LEU A 200 -10.25 6.05 -3.23
CA LEU A 200 -9.13 6.98 -3.39
C LEU A 200 -8.36 7.16 -2.07
N ALA A 201 -9.08 7.33 -0.98
CA ALA A 201 -8.47 7.43 0.35
C ALA A 201 -7.66 6.17 0.73
N LEU A 202 -8.23 4.99 0.49
CA LEU A 202 -7.56 3.71 0.73
C LEU A 202 -6.35 3.53 -0.18
N TYR A 203 -6.44 3.92 -1.45
CA TYR A 203 -5.32 3.88 -2.39
C TYR A 203 -4.13 4.70 -1.89
N HIS A 204 -4.34 5.95 -1.51
CA HIS A 204 -3.27 6.81 -1.00
C HIS A 204 -2.73 6.32 0.35
N TYR A 205 -3.60 5.81 1.23
CA TYR A 205 -3.17 5.23 2.51
C TYR A 205 -2.24 4.04 2.31
N PHE A 206 -2.61 3.08 1.45
CA PHE A 206 -1.78 1.90 1.21
C PHE A 206 -0.50 2.25 0.46
N ARG A 207 -0.55 3.18 -0.49
CA ARG A 207 0.62 3.66 -1.20
C ARG A 207 1.65 4.26 -0.26
N GLY A 208 1.23 5.20 0.59
CA GLY A 208 2.13 5.80 1.59
C GLY A 208 2.68 4.78 2.61
N LYS A 209 1.91 3.71 2.87
CA LYS A 209 2.38 2.62 3.73
C LYS A 209 3.44 1.77 3.04
N ILE A 210 3.31 1.49 1.74
CA ILE A 210 4.31 0.77 0.94
C ILE A 210 5.60 1.60 0.87
N ASP A 211 5.51 2.87 0.51
CA ASP A 211 6.68 3.76 0.40
C ASP A 211 7.47 3.79 1.72
N ARG A 212 6.77 3.84 2.86
CA ARG A 212 7.40 3.77 4.18
C ARG A 212 8.10 2.44 4.44
N TYR A 213 7.51 1.32 4.05
CA TYR A 213 8.13 0.01 4.24
C TYR A 213 9.35 -0.19 3.33
N VAL A 214 9.31 0.33 2.12
CA VAL A 214 10.45 0.30 1.21
C VAL A 214 11.62 1.07 1.81
N PHE A 215 11.39 2.29 2.26
CA PHE A 215 12.40 3.09 2.94
C PHE A 215 12.96 2.39 4.19
N GLU A 216 12.10 1.81 5.05
CA GLU A 216 12.53 1.05 6.25
C GLU A 216 13.40 -0.17 5.86
N MET A 217 13.06 -0.88 4.78
CA MET A 217 13.84 -2.03 4.31
C MET A 217 15.21 -1.62 3.74
N GLU A 218 15.26 -0.56 2.95
CA GLU A 218 16.49 -0.01 2.38
C GLU A 218 17.43 0.46 3.49
N GLU A 219 16.93 1.25 4.44
CA GLU A 219 17.68 1.76 5.57
C GLU A 219 18.25 0.62 6.44
N ILE A 220 17.41 -0.35 6.83
CA ILE A 220 17.87 -1.50 7.64
C ILE A 220 18.91 -2.33 6.89
N SER A 221 18.70 -2.57 5.59
CA SER A 221 19.63 -3.36 4.78
C SER A 221 20.96 -2.65 4.62
N PHE A 222 20.95 -1.34 4.42
CA PHE A 222 22.15 -0.54 4.31
C PHE A 222 22.94 -0.51 5.63
N GLN A 223 22.25 -0.21 6.75
CA GLN A 223 22.88 -0.20 8.10
C GLN A 223 23.51 -1.54 8.45
N LEU A 224 22.84 -2.65 8.21
CA LEU A 224 23.38 -3.98 8.46
C LEU A 224 24.66 -4.21 7.65
N ILE A 225 24.69 -3.84 6.39
CA ILE A 225 25.85 -4.06 5.52
C ILE A 225 26.99 -3.11 5.88
N GLU A 226 26.72 -1.87 6.24
CA GLU A 226 27.72 -0.91 6.68
C GLU A 226 28.39 -1.34 7.99
N GLU A 227 27.62 -1.73 9.01
CA GLU A 227 28.14 -2.28 10.28
C GLU A 227 29.10 -3.44 10.02
N LEU A 228 28.79 -4.28 9.05
CA LEU A 228 29.55 -5.46 8.69
C LEU A 228 30.81 -5.13 7.92
N SER A 229 30.72 -4.22 6.97
CA SER A 229 31.88 -3.74 6.21
C SER A 229 32.89 -3.07 7.14
N TYR A 230 32.42 -2.28 8.11
CA TYR A 230 33.27 -1.60 9.09
C TYR A 230 33.95 -2.57 10.06
N ASP A 231 33.19 -3.52 10.63
CA ASP A 231 33.73 -4.55 11.52
C ASP A 231 34.72 -5.50 10.82
N GLY A 232 34.45 -5.81 9.54
CA GLY A 232 35.36 -6.55 8.68
C GLY A 232 36.68 -5.82 8.48
N MET A 233 36.65 -4.53 8.17
CA MET A 233 37.88 -3.71 8.02
C MET A 233 38.63 -3.53 9.33
N ARG A 234 37.95 -3.41 10.45
CA ARG A 234 38.58 -3.26 11.79
C ARG A 234 39.25 -4.54 12.24
N LYS A 235 38.66 -5.71 11.98
CA LYS A 235 39.26 -7.02 12.32
C LYS A 235 40.33 -7.46 11.31
N ALA A 236 40.26 -7.00 10.05
CA ALA A 236 41.29 -7.26 9.05
C ALA A 236 42.53 -6.39 9.19
N LYS A 237 42.52 -5.31 10.00
CA LYS A 237 43.73 -4.60 10.42
C LYS A 237 44.32 -5.31 11.62
N PRO A 238 45.32 -6.20 11.44
CA PRO A 238 46.03 -6.79 12.59
C PRO A 238 46.73 -5.66 13.33
N ALA A 239 46.87 -5.80 14.65
CA ALA A 239 47.55 -4.90 15.58
C ALA A 239 49.07 -4.76 15.28
N LYS A 240 49.42 -4.19 14.13
CA LYS A 240 50.77 -3.98 13.63
C LYS A 240 51.19 -2.52 13.67
N SER A 241 50.93 -1.79 14.73
CA SER A 241 51.57 -0.48 14.89
C SER A 241 51.82 0.00 16.33
N GLN A 242 51.79 -0.89 17.34
CA GLN A 242 52.17 -0.47 18.70
C GLN A 242 53.49 -1.03 19.22
N SER A 243 54.32 -1.66 18.39
CA SER A 243 55.58 -2.25 18.83
C SER A 243 56.86 -1.62 18.27
N SER A 244 56.82 -0.43 17.65
CA SER A 244 58.06 0.15 17.09
C SER A 244 58.37 1.60 17.50
N GLU A 245 57.89 2.08 18.63
CA GLU A 245 58.43 3.31 19.24
C GLU A 245 58.84 3.07 20.68
N ARG A 246 59.88 2.22 20.88
CA ARG A 246 60.76 2.39 22.03
C ARG A 246 61.79 3.47 21.67
N PRO A 247 61.81 4.60 22.35
CA PRO A 247 62.89 5.56 22.16
C PRO A 247 64.22 4.93 22.59
N LYS A 248 65.17 4.88 21.65
CA LYS A 248 66.58 4.52 21.94
C LYS A 248 67.13 5.51 22.98
N ARG A 249 67.37 5.02 24.18
CA ARG A 249 68.15 5.76 25.17
C ARG A 249 69.52 6.12 24.55
N ALA A 250 69.84 7.40 24.55
CA ALA A 250 71.13 7.91 24.19
C ALA A 250 72.17 7.41 25.19
N PRO A 251 73.43 7.06 24.77
CA PRO A 251 74.47 6.68 25.66
C PRO A 251 74.97 7.90 26.44
N SER A 252 75.03 7.80 27.76
CA SER A 252 75.68 8.75 28.63
C SER A 252 77.18 8.77 28.34
N VAL A 253 77.71 9.93 27.89
CA VAL A 253 79.15 10.21 27.84
C VAL A 253 79.57 10.63 29.25
N GLY A 254 80.57 9.90 29.80
CA GLY A 254 81.23 10.22 31.03
C GLY A 254 82.28 11.34 30.91
#